data_3ce7d0ecf8a6e001a6578f3f292ced9e
#
_entry.id   3ce7d0ecf8a6e001a6578f3f292ced9e
#
_cell.length_a   1.000
_cell.length_b   1.000
_cell.length_c   1.000
_cell.angle_alpha   90.00
_cell.angle_beta   90.00
_cell.angle_gamma   90.00
#
_symmetry.space_group_name_H-M   'P 1'
#
loop_
_entity.id
_entity.type
_entity.pdbx_description
1 polymer ?
#
loop_
_entity_poly.entity_id
_entity_poly.type
_entity_poly.pdbx_seq_one_letter_code
_entity_poly.pdbx_strand_id
1 'polypeptide(L)'
;MKKIFAFAFSFAAFLFLSINVISQTLKIGVFDVDVMVQAMPGYQNVDSLMQIFDRDSLGSLREYYESEYQRLDSTYKSDSAQVAAGKKSKAILDMVYADRQKAMINIVYWQQIAQNKSNEKRGVLSQGLYNLVVNAYKKVLARKKYTLVLKPQTYEGGFKIDNIFIAVARELKLTELPQNLLYLGDDPDPVK
;
A
#
# COMPACT_ATOMS: atom_id res chain seq x y z
N MET A 1 -33.54 51.24 -37.86
CA MET A 1 -32.25 51.52 -37.19
C MET A 1 -32.21 50.97 -35.75
N LYS A 2 -33.26 51.18 -34.92
CA LYS A 2 -33.24 50.74 -33.47
C LYS A 2 -33.11 49.19 -33.31
N LYS A 3 -33.64 48.38 -34.22
CA LYS A 3 -33.55 46.89 -34.15
C LYS A 3 -32.14 46.32 -34.49
N ILE A 4 -31.39 47.02 -35.33
CA ILE A 4 -30.01 46.61 -35.70
C ILE A 4 -29.05 46.87 -34.55
N PHE A 5 -29.24 47.99 -33.80
CA PHE A 5 -28.45 48.31 -32.61
C PHE A 5 -28.66 47.31 -31.46
N ALA A 6 -29.91 46.84 -31.28
CA ALA A 6 -30.19 45.83 -30.24
C ALA A 6 -29.54 44.48 -30.57
N PHE A 7 -29.47 44.08 -31.84
CA PHE A 7 -28.83 42.85 -32.26
C PHE A 7 -27.30 42.92 -32.14
N ALA A 8 -26.70 44.06 -32.48
CA ALA A 8 -25.25 44.28 -32.33
C ALA A 8 -24.83 44.30 -30.86
N PHE A 9 -25.64 44.88 -29.98
CA PHE A 9 -25.37 44.90 -28.52
C PHE A 9 -25.50 43.51 -27.91
N SER A 10 -26.51 42.72 -28.30
CA SER A 10 -26.68 41.35 -27.85
C SER A 10 -25.55 40.43 -28.29
N PHE A 11 -25.02 40.59 -29.51
CA PHE A 11 -23.90 39.82 -30.03
C PHE A 11 -22.57 40.20 -29.35
N ALA A 12 -22.36 41.48 -29.06
CA ALA A 12 -21.19 41.94 -28.28
C ALA A 12 -21.21 41.42 -26.84
N ALA A 13 -22.37 41.39 -26.19
CA ALA A 13 -22.52 40.82 -24.84
C ALA A 13 -22.25 39.31 -24.79
N PHE A 14 -22.61 38.57 -25.86
CA PHE A 14 -22.30 37.13 -25.98
C PHE A 14 -20.81 36.87 -26.19
N LEU A 15 -20.09 37.73 -26.88
CA LEU A 15 -18.64 37.65 -27.04
C LEU A 15 -17.88 37.92 -25.74
N PHE A 16 -18.36 38.80 -24.88
CA PHE A 16 -17.75 39.05 -23.56
C PHE A 16 -17.99 37.94 -22.55
N LEU A 17 -19.03 37.12 -22.69
CA LEU A 17 -19.29 35.96 -21.81
C LEU A 17 -18.41 34.76 -22.17
N SER A 18 -17.84 34.71 -23.37
CA SER A 18 -16.99 33.59 -23.86
C SER A 18 -15.53 33.67 -23.40
N ILE A 19 -15.09 34.78 -22.78
CA ILE A 19 -13.67 35.02 -22.50
C ILE A 19 -13.25 34.46 -21.11
N ASN A 20 -14.19 33.97 -20.31
CA ASN A 20 -13.87 33.35 -19.03
C ASN A 20 -13.76 31.84 -19.07
N VAL A 21 -13.28 31.25 -20.16
CA VAL A 21 -12.67 29.91 -20.09
C VAL A 21 -11.34 30.10 -19.39
N ILE A 22 -11.37 30.11 -18.05
CA ILE A 22 -10.16 29.96 -17.26
C ILE A 22 -9.58 28.61 -17.70
N SER A 23 -8.58 28.67 -18.57
CA SER A 23 -7.73 27.52 -18.85
C SER A 23 -7.15 27.10 -17.50
N GLN A 24 -7.79 26.16 -16.84
CA GLN A 24 -7.23 25.56 -15.65
C GLN A 24 -5.94 24.89 -16.12
N THR A 25 -4.82 25.54 -15.82
CA THR A 25 -3.51 24.96 -16.08
C THR A 25 -3.45 23.63 -15.36
N LEU A 26 -3.40 22.55 -16.14
CA LEU A 26 -3.33 21.19 -15.63
C LEU A 26 -2.06 21.09 -14.76
N LYS A 27 -2.26 20.98 -13.45
CA LYS A 27 -1.16 20.86 -12.51
C LYS A 27 -1.00 19.39 -12.13
N ILE A 28 0.09 18.81 -12.61
CA ILE A 28 0.39 17.38 -12.42
C ILE A 28 1.54 17.25 -11.42
N GLY A 29 1.43 16.29 -10.51
CA GLY A 29 2.50 15.94 -9.60
C GLY A 29 2.74 14.44 -9.54
N VAL A 30 3.92 14.03 -9.09
CA VAL A 30 4.28 12.64 -8.85
C VAL A 30 4.46 12.39 -7.37
N PHE A 31 3.79 11.35 -6.86
CA PHE A 31 3.87 10.94 -5.45
C PHE A 31 3.32 9.53 -5.22
N ASP A 32 3.88 8.85 -4.24
CA ASP A 32 3.34 7.61 -3.68
C ASP A 32 3.57 7.62 -2.17
N VAL A 33 2.50 7.40 -1.40
CA VAL A 33 2.54 7.42 0.07
C VAL A 33 3.45 6.32 0.60
N ASP A 34 3.34 5.11 0.06
CA ASP A 34 4.09 3.95 0.55
C ASP A 34 5.59 4.11 0.31
N VAL A 35 5.95 4.65 -0.86
CA VAL A 35 7.35 4.99 -1.19
C VAL A 35 7.88 6.06 -0.25
N MET A 36 7.09 7.09 0.06
CA MET A 36 7.50 8.13 1.01
C MET A 36 7.65 7.61 2.43
N VAL A 37 6.75 6.70 2.87
CA VAL A 37 6.85 6.03 4.18
C VAL A 37 8.15 5.25 4.30
N GLN A 38 8.54 4.52 3.26
CA GLN A 38 9.81 3.77 3.22
C GLN A 38 11.03 4.69 3.25
N ALA A 39 10.92 5.91 2.73
CA ALA A 39 11.97 6.92 2.77
C ALA A 39 12.10 7.65 4.14
N MET A 40 11.17 7.42 5.07
CA MET A 40 11.22 8.06 6.39
C MET A 40 12.39 7.51 7.23
N PRO A 41 13.13 8.36 7.95
CA PRO A 41 14.28 7.92 8.78
C PRO A 41 13.94 6.83 9.79
N GLY A 42 12.70 6.80 10.31
CA GLY A 42 12.24 5.79 11.25
C GLY A 42 11.89 4.43 10.61
N TYR A 43 11.88 4.31 9.28
CA TYR A 43 11.47 3.07 8.62
C TYR A 43 12.46 1.91 8.82
N GLN A 44 13.73 2.20 9.05
CA GLN A 44 14.74 1.19 9.38
C GLN A 44 14.37 0.36 10.64
N ASN A 45 13.68 0.99 11.60
CA ASN A 45 13.17 0.27 12.77
C ASN A 45 12.05 -0.72 12.40
N VAL A 46 11.21 -0.35 11.42
CA VAL A 46 10.18 -1.25 10.89
C VAL A 46 10.84 -2.47 10.26
N ASP A 47 11.86 -2.28 9.42
CA ASP A 47 12.57 -3.39 8.78
C ASP A 47 13.28 -4.29 9.80
N SER A 48 13.91 -3.72 10.82
CA SER A 48 14.55 -4.49 11.90
C SER A 48 13.51 -5.34 12.67
N LEU A 49 12.37 -4.76 13.01
CA LEU A 49 11.29 -5.48 13.70
C LEU A 49 10.63 -6.53 12.80
N MET A 50 10.57 -6.30 11.49
CA MET A 50 10.09 -7.29 10.53
C MET A 50 11.03 -8.48 10.42
N GLN A 51 12.35 -8.27 10.40
CA GLN A 51 13.32 -9.36 10.42
C GLN A 51 13.18 -10.26 11.66
N ILE A 52 12.96 -9.65 12.82
CA ILE A 52 12.70 -10.40 14.06
C ILE A 52 11.39 -11.18 13.93
N PHE A 53 10.33 -10.56 13.46
CA PHE A 53 9.03 -11.20 13.28
C PHE A 53 9.09 -12.38 12.31
N ASP A 54 9.75 -12.21 11.16
CA ASP A 54 9.88 -13.25 10.14
C ASP A 54 10.71 -14.45 10.65
N ARG A 55 11.81 -14.19 11.37
CA ARG A 55 12.65 -15.24 11.93
C ARG A 55 11.97 -15.97 13.10
N ASP A 56 11.49 -15.22 14.09
CA ASP A 56 11.08 -15.79 15.36
C ASP A 56 9.59 -16.19 15.36
N SER A 57 8.70 -15.28 14.94
CA SER A 57 7.26 -15.55 15.02
C SER A 57 6.78 -16.45 13.87
N LEU A 58 7.20 -16.17 12.63
CA LEU A 58 6.81 -17.02 11.51
C LEU A 58 7.57 -18.34 11.51
N GLY A 59 8.84 -18.36 11.93
CA GLY A 59 9.60 -19.59 12.13
C GLY A 59 8.90 -20.53 13.10
N SER A 60 8.59 -20.05 14.31
CA SER A 60 7.88 -20.85 15.33
C SER A 60 6.48 -21.30 14.87
N LEU A 61 5.77 -20.45 14.13
CA LEU A 61 4.44 -20.82 13.61
C LEU A 61 4.53 -21.92 12.56
N ARG A 62 5.56 -21.90 11.71
CA ARG A 62 5.81 -22.97 10.73
C ARG A 62 6.13 -24.29 11.41
N GLU A 63 7.04 -24.26 12.39
CA GLU A 63 7.40 -25.44 13.18
C GLU A 63 6.17 -26.03 13.89
N TYR A 64 5.30 -25.17 14.42
CA TYR A 64 4.03 -25.59 15.02
C TYR A 64 3.14 -26.34 14.01
N TYR A 65 2.95 -25.81 12.79
CA TYR A 65 2.13 -26.49 11.78
C TYR A 65 2.72 -27.81 11.32
N GLU A 66 4.05 -27.86 11.16
CA GLU A 66 4.75 -29.08 10.79
C GLU A 66 4.65 -30.15 11.88
N SER A 67 4.87 -29.79 13.14
CA SER A 67 4.77 -30.69 14.29
C SER A 67 3.35 -31.20 14.51
N GLU A 68 2.34 -30.34 14.35
CA GLU A 68 0.94 -30.71 14.50
C GLU A 68 0.50 -31.68 13.40
N TYR A 69 0.93 -31.46 12.17
CA TYR A 69 0.69 -32.41 11.09
C TYR A 69 1.33 -33.78 11.37
N GLN A 70 2.59 -33.82 11.82
CA GLN A 70 3.28 -35.06 12.17
C GLN A 70 2.57 -35.81 13.31
N ARG A 71 2.13 -35.10 14.34
CA ARG A 71 1.34 -35.65 15.45
C ARG A 71 0.04 -36.28 14.95
N LEU A 72 -0.72 -35.56 14.13
CA LEU A 72 -2.00 -36.03 13.59
C LEU A 72 -1.82 -37.18 12.61
N ASP A 73 -0.75 -37.18 11.78
CA ASP A 73 -0.44 -38.27 10.87
C ASP A 73 -0.11 -39.56 11.62
N SER A 74 0.69 -39.46 12.67
CA SER A 74 1.00 -40.58 13.58
C SER A 74 -0.23 -41.11 14.28
N THR A 75 -1.11 -40.22 14.78
CA THR A 75 -2.37 -40.57 15.43
C THR A 75 -3.30 -41.26 14.43
N TYR A 76 -3.44 -40.73 13.19
CA TYR A 76 -4.25 -41.33 12.15
C TYR A 76 -3.79 -42.77 11.78
N LYS A 77 -2.48 -43.00 11.66
CA LYS A 77 -1.92 -44.33 11.37
C LYS A 77 -2.22 -45.33 12.49
N SER A 78 -2.02 -44.91 13.75
CA SER A 78 -2.34 -45.74 14.93
C SER A 78 -3.82 -46.05 15.02
N ASP A 79 -4.67 -45.02 14.89
CA ASP A 79 -6.12 -45.17 14.98
C ASP A 79 -6.71 -46.02 13.84
N SER A 80 -6.19 -45.89 12.65
CA SER A 80 -6.56 -46.73 11.50
C SER A 80 -6.35 -48.24 11.81
N ALA A 81 -5.23 -48.59 12.42
CA ALA A 81 -4.96 -49.96 12.81
C ALA A 81 -5.93 -50.45 13.93
N GLN A 82 -6.25 -49.59 14.90
CA GLN A 82 -7.19 -49.90 15.98
C GLN A 82 -8.65 -50.03 15.50
N VAL A 83 -9.07 -49.20 14.52
CA VAL A 83 -10.41 -49.32 13.89
C VAL A 83 -10.49 -50.62 13.12
N ALA A 84 -9.44 -51.00 12.36
CA ALA A 84 -9.37 -52.26 11.64
C ALA A 84 -9.44 -53.47 12.57
N ALA A 85 -8.89 -53.34 13.76
CA ALA A 85 -8.96 -54.38 14.81
C ALA A 85 -10.26 -54.36 15.64
N GLY A 86 -11.23 -53.48 15.33
CA GLY A 86 -12.47 -53.33 16.05
C GLY A 86 -12.34 -52.71 17.46
N LYS A 87 -11.18 -52.09 17.79
CA LYS A 87 -10.84 -51.52 19.08
C LYS A 87 -11.19 -50.04 19.23
N LYS A 88 -11.42 -49.33 18.11
CA LYS A 88 -11.73 -47.91 18.09
C LYS A 88 -12.85 -47.60 17.07
N SER A 89 -13.63 -46.56 17.37
CA SER A 89 -14.72 -46.10 16.52
C SER A 89 -14.21 -45.42 15.26
N LYS A 90 -14.86 -45.72 14.11
CA LYS A 90 -14.61 -45.04 12.82
C LYS A 90 -14.84 -43.53 12.91
N ALA A 91 -15.83 -43.07 13.69
CA ALA A 91 -16.11 -41.66 13.86
C ALA A 91 -14.90 -40.87 14.43
N ILE A 92 -14.16 -41.47 15.34
CA ILE A 92 -12.92 -40.86 15.90
C ILE A 92 -11.84 -40.76 14.81
N LEU A 93 -11.69 -41.81 14.00
CA LEU A 93 -10.73 -41.80 12.89
C LEU A 93 -11.08 -40.73 11.84
N ASP A 94 -12.35 -40.56 11.52
CA ASP A 94 -12.83 -39.55 10.58
C ASP A 94 -12.55 -38.12 11.10
N MET A 95 -12.69 -37.88 12.41
CA MET A 95 -12.30 -36.60 13.03
C MET A 95 -10.79 -36.33 12.93
N VAL A 96 -9.97 -37.31 13.28
CA VAL A 96 -8.49 -37.20 13.17
C VAL A 96 -8.08 -36.97 11.72
N TYR A 97 -8.72 -37.64 10.77
CA TYR A 97 -8.49 -37.43 9.35
C TYR A 97 -8.80 -35.99 8.93
N ALA A 98 -9.95 -35.45 9.34
CA ALA A 98 -10.34 -34.06 9.03
C ALA A 98 -9.35 -33.04 9.60
N ASP A 99 -8.90 -33.23 10.85
CA ASP A 99 -7.92 -32.33 11.48
C ASP A 99 -6.53 -32.46 10.83
N ARG A 100 -6.11 -33.66 10.44
CA ARG A 100 -4.89 -33.88 9.66
C ARG A 100 -4.93 -33.15 8.32
N GLN A 101 -6.08 -33.16 7.62
CA GLN A 101 -6.25 -32.42 6.37
C GLN A 101 -6.11 -30.92 6.58
N LYS A 102 -6.72 -30.37 7.65
CA LYS A 102 -6.55 -28.94 8.01
C LYS A 102 -5.09 -28.58 8.28
N ALA A 103 -4.39 -29.40 9.05
CA ALA A 103 -2.97 -29.18 9.33
C ALA A 103 -2.12 -29.20 8.05
N MET A 104 -2.41 -30.14 7.13
CA MET A 104 -1.73 -30.22 5.83
C MET A 104 -1.98 -28.96 4.99
N ILE A 105 -3.19 -28.43 4.98
CA ILE A 105 -3.54 -27.17 4.26
C ILE A 105 -2.65 -26.02 4.75
N ASN A 106 -2.42 -25.88 6.04
CA ASN A 106 -1.58 -24.83 6.59
C ASN A 106 -0.11 -24.94 6.11
N ILE A 107 0.39 -26.14 5.88
CA ILE A 107 1.74 -26.38 5.33
C ILE A 107 1.76 -26.05 3.84
N VAL A 108 0.79 -26.54 3.08
CA VAL A 108 0.71 -26.32 1.61
C VAL A 108 0.59 -24.84 1.29
N TYR A 109 -0.22 -24.10 2.04
CA TYR A 109 -0.42 -22.66 1.85
C TYR A 109 0.49 -21.79 2.70
N TRP A 110 1.54 -22.36 3.29
CA TRP A 110 2.43 -21.65 4.21
C TRP A 110 2.96 -20.32 3.63
N GLN A 111 3.42 -20.32 2.38
CA GLN A 111 3.95 -19.09 1.76
C GLN A 111 2.92 -17.95 1.77
N GLN A 112 1.68 -18.25 1.41
CA GLN A 112 0.61 -17.25 1.39
C GLN A 112 0.25 -16.78 2.80
N ILE A 113 0.19 -17.70 3.76
CA ILE A 113 -0.06 -17.39 5.18
C ILE A 113 1.04 -16.48 5.72
N ALA A 114 2.30 -16.83 5.49
CA ALA A 114 3.46 -16.05 5.93
C ALA A 114 3.45 -14.65 5.30
N GLN A 115 3.24 -14.56 3.97
CA GLN A 115 3.18 -13.28 3.27
C GLN A 115 2.06 -12.37 3.81
N ASN A 116 0.87 -12.91 4.02
CA ASN A 116 -0.26 -12.14 4.57
C ASN A 116 0.06 -11.62 5.98
N LYS A 117 0.63 -12.47 6.85
CA LYS A 117 1.02 -12.09 8.21
C LYS A 117 2.15 -11.05 8.21
N SER A 118 3.14 -11.18 7.33
CA SER A 118 4.20 -10.17 7.16
C SER A 118 3.64 -8.83 6.71
N ASN A 119 2.74 -8.83 5.72
CA ASN A 119 2.11 -7.60 5.23
C ASN A 119 1.27 -6.92 6.33
N GLU A 120 0.47 -7.68 7.07
CA GLU A 120 -0.31 -7.19 8.20
C GLU A 120 0.60 -6.57 9.28
N LYS A 121 1.64 -7.31 9.67
CA LYS A 121 2.61 -6.85 10.68
C LYS A 121 3.33 -5.58 10.25
N ARG A 122 3.78 -5.51 9.00
CA ARG A 122 4.42 -4.32 8.42
C ARG A 122 3.47 -3.13 8.44
N GLY A 123 2.20 -3.32 8.06
CA GLY A 123 1.17 -2.28 8.13
C GLY A 123 1.01 -1.72 9.54
N VAL A 124 0.93 -2.59 10.56
CA VAL A 124 0.84 -2.17 11.97
C VAL A 124 2.09 -1.40 12.40
N LEU A 125 3.27 -1.91 12.08
CA LEU A 125 4.54 -1.27 12.48
C LEU A 125 4.77 0.08 11.80
N SER A 126 4.35 0.24 10.54
CA SER A 126 4.52 1.48 9.77
C SER A 126 3.37 2.47 9.94
N GLN A 127 2.28 2.12 10.64
CA GLN A 127 1.06 2.94 10.74
C GLN A 127 1.32 4.38 11.24
N GLY A 128 2.23 4.54 12.20
CA GLY A 128 2.60 5.87 12.70
C GLY A 128 3.25 6.73 11.63
N LEU A 129 4.21 6.18 10.87
CA LEU A 129 4.87 6.85 9.77
C LEU A 129 3.89 7.15 8.63
N TYR A 130 3.02 6.20 8.31
CA TYR A 130 1.98 6.37 7.31
C TYR A 130 1.07 7.57 7.62
N ASN A 131 0.61 7.68 8.87
CA ASN A 131 -0.24 8.79 9.29
C ASN A 131 0.48 10.15 9.17
N LEU A 132 1.77 10.21 9.52
CA LEU A 132 2.57 11.43 9.37
C LEU A 132 2.66 11.85 7.90
N VAL A 133 3.01 10.91 7.02
CA VAL A 133 3.14 11.15 5.57
C VAL A 133 1.80 11.58 4.96
N VAL A 134 0.70 10.88 5.27
CA VAL A 134 -0.63 11.21 4.75
C VAL A 134 -1.08 12.61 5.19
N ASN A 135 -0.81 12.99 6.44
CA ASN A 135 -1.18 14.31 6.95
C ASN A 135 -0.36 15.42 6.25
N ALA A 136 0.94 15.21 6.06
CA ALA A 136 1.80 16.15 5.32
C ALA A 136 1.37 16.26 3.85
N TYR A 137 1.11 15.12 3.21
CA TYR A 137 0.62 15.06 1.84
C TYR A 137 -0.70 15.82 1.64
N LYS A 138 -1.69 15.61 2.54
CA LYS A 138 -2.97 16.35 2.50
C LYS A 138 -2.76 17.87 2.57
N LYS A 139 -1.86 18.36 3.43
CA LYS A 139 -1.51 19.77 3.51
C LYS A 139 -0.90 20.31 2.22
N VAL A 140 0.01 19.54 1.61
CA VAL A 140 0.62 19.88 0.32
C VAL A 140 -0.45 19.94 -0.78
N LEU A 141 -1.35 18.96 -0.86
CA LEU A 141 -2.44 18.96 -1.84
C LEU A 141 -3.36 20.18 -1.68
N ALA A 142 -3.76 20.51 -0.45
CA ALA A 142 -4.62 21.66 -0.17
C ALA A 142 -3.99 22.98 -0.59
N ARG A 143 -2.66 23.15 -0.36
CA ARG A 143 -1.91 24.34 -0.71
C ARG A 143 -1.65 24.45 -2.21
N LYS A 144 -1.28 23.34 -2.87
CA LYS A 144 -0.79 23.34 -4.26
C LYS A 144 -1.88 23.10 -5.30
N LYS A 145 -3.03 22.54 -4.91
CA LYS A 145 -4.21 22.28 -5.75
C LYS A 145 -3.88 21.50 -7.03
N TYR A 146 -3.23 20.35 -6.89
CA TYR A 146 -2.96 19.46 -8.02
C TYR A 146 -4.24 18.95 -8.68
N THR A 147 -4.26 18.91 -10.00
CA THR A 147 -5.35 18.35 -10.79
C THR A 147 -5.23 16.84 -10.91
N LEU A 148 -3.99 16.35 -10.97
CA LEU A 148 -3.67 14.93 -11.12
C LEU A 148 -2.39 14.62 -10.33
N VAL A 149 -2.37 13.46 -9.66
CA VAL A 149 -1.16 12.90 -9.04
C VAL A 149 -0.92 11.52 -9.63
N LEU A 150 0.28 11.34 -10.19
CA LEU A 150 0.75 10.07 -10.75
C LEU A 150 1.62 9.33 -9.73
N LYS A 151 1.63 8.00 -9.80
CA LYS A 151 2.62 7.20 -9.08
C LYS A 151 3.93 7.16 -9.87
N PRO A 152 5.09 7.05 -9.21
CA PRO A 152 6.40 6.97 -9.89
C PRO A 152 6.44 5.90 -10.99
N GLN A 153 5.81 4.74 -10.78
CA GLN A 153 5.79 3.62 -11.71
C GLN A 153 4.98 3.89 -13.00
N THR A 154 4.13 4.91 -12.99
CA THR A 154 3.28 5.29 -14.13
C THR A 154 3.79 6.52 -14.86
N TYR A 155 4.95 7.05 -14.47
CA TYR A 155 5.55 8.23 -15.08
C TYR A 155 6.84 7.85 -15.84
N GLU A 156 6.82 8.00 -17.14
CA GLU A 156 7.97 7.70 -18.01
C GLU A 156 8.71 8.95 -18.50
N GLY A 157 8.34 10.14 -18.03
CA GLY A 157 8.95 11.41 -18.45
C GLY A 157 8.26 12.04 -19.67
N GLY A 158 8.91 13.06 -20.25
CA GLY A 158 8.46 13.73 -21.48
C GLY A 158 7.57 14.95 -21.29
N PHE A 159 7.11 15.26 -20.09
CA PHE A 159 6.39 16.50 -19.77
C PHE A 159 6.75 17.01 -18.36
N LYS A 160 6.50 18.28 -18.14
CA LYS A 160 6.79 18.94 -16.87
C LYS A 160 5.85 18.45 -15.77
N ILE A 161 6.40 17.95 -14.66
CA ILE A 161 5.66 17.40 -13.52
C ILE A 161 6.28 17.87 -12.21
N ASP A 162 5.45 18.24 -11.25
CA ASP A 162 5.92 18.62 -9.92
C ASP A 162 6.31 17.37 -9.09
N ASN A 163 7.48 17.40 -8.48
CA ASN A 163 7.91 16.38 -7.53
C ASN A 163 7.31 16.65 -6.15
N ILE A 164 6.18 15.99 -5.85
CA ILE A 164 5.49 16.17 -4.56
C ILE A 164 6.29 15.57 -3.39
N PHE A 165 7.19 14.59 -3.63
CA PHE A 165 8.06 14.07 -2.58
C PHE A 165 8.88 15.16 -1.90
N ILE A 166 9.44 16.10 -2.70
CA ILE A 166 10.20 17.25 -2.18
C ILE A 166 9.30 18.14 -1.29
N ALA A 167 8.09 18.45 -1.75
CA ALA A 167 7.17 19.28 -0.99
C ALA A 167 6.71 18.62 0.32
N VAL A 168 6.45 17.30 0.29
CA VAL A 168 6.07 16.54 1.48
C VAL A 168 7.24 16.40 2.45
N ALA A 169 8.47 16.17 1.95
CA ALA A 169 9.67 16.13 2.79
C ALA A 169 9.88 17.45 3.56
N ARG A 170 9.69 18.60 2.89
CA ARG A 170 9.75 19.91 3.55
C ARG A 170 8.67 20.06 4.62
N GLU A 171 7.43 19.61 4.34
CA GLU A 171 6.34 19.64 5.32
C GLU A 171 6.65 18.77 6.55
N LEU A 172 7.33 17.63 6.35
CA LEU A 172 7.81 16.73 7.39
C LEU A 172 9.12 17.18 8.05
N LYS A 173 9.76 18.26 7.55
CA LYS A 173 11.07 18.77 7.99
C LYS A 173 12.18 17.72 7.86
N LEU A 174 12.14 16.91 6.84
CA LEU A 174 13.20 15.96 6.54
C LEU A 174 14.40 16.70 5.94
N THR A 175 15.59 16.35 6.40
CA THR A 175 16.84 16.93 5.91
C THR A 175 17.32 16.30 4.61
N GLU A 176 16.98 15.05 4.39
CA GLU A 176 17.42 14.27 3.25
C GLU A 176 16.30 13.43 2.66
N LEU A 177 16.32 13.28 1.35
CA LEU A 177 15.51 12.33 0.59
C LEU A 177 16.43 11.42 -0.22
N PRO A 178 16.07 10.15 -0.44
CA PRO A 178 16.78 9.28 -1.38
C PRO A 178 16.91 9.91 -2.76
N GLN A 179 18.08 9.77 -3.39
CA GLN A 179 18.36 10.43 -4.68
C GLN A 179 17.36 10.03 -5.78
N ASN A 180 16.94 8.79 -5.81
CA ASN A 180 15.94 8.30 -6.76
C ASN A 180 14.58 9.02 -6.64
N LEU A 181 14.26 9.61 -5.49
CA LEU A 181 13.05 10.40 -5.29
C LEU A 181 13.24 11.87 -5.68
N LEU A 182 14.48 12.39 -5.67
CA LEU A 182 14.78 13.77 -6.03
C LEU A 182 14.61 14.04 -7.53
N TYR A 183 14.83 13.03 -8.38
CA TYR A 183 14.82 13.18 -9.85
C TYR A 183 13.48 12.82 -10.52
N LEU A 184 12.42 12.62 -9.75
CA LEU A 184 11.10 12.26 -10.28
C LEU A 184 10.31 13.43 -10.90
N GLY A 185 10.86 14.64 -10.89
CA GLY A 185 10.21 15.82 -11.43
C GLY A 185 10.81 17.11 -10.88
N ASP A 186 10.22 18.24 -11.24
CA ASP A 186 10.66 19.56 -10.80
C ASP A 186 10.28 19.86 -9.34
N ASP A 187 11.10 20.64 -8.66
CA ASP A 187 10.76 21.16 -7.34
C ASP A 187 9.58 22.14 -7.43
N PRO A 188 8.44 21.88 -6.78
CA PRO A 188 7.29 22.76 -6.84
C PRO A 188 7.46 24.11 -6.09
N ASP A 189 8.51 24.23 -5.26
CA ASP A 189 8.87 25.44 -4.50
C ASP A 189 10.40 25.65 -4.56
N PRO A 190 10.98 25.94 -5.75
CA PRO A 190 12.41 26.15 -5.82
C PRO A 190 12.81 27.34 -4.95
N VAL A 191 13.85 27.13 -4.12
CA VAL A 191 14.44 28.23 -3.33
C VAL A 191 15.02 29.24 -4.33
N LYS A 192 14.54 30.51 -4.24
CA LYS A 192 15.03 31.61 -5.06
C LYS A 192 16.39 32.06 -4.59
#